data_cb333975c9d675936ebd2755a3b05afe
#
_entry.id   cb333975c9d675936ebd2755a3b05afe
#
_cell.length_a   1.000
_cell.length_b   1.000
_cell.length_c   1.000
_cell.angle_alpha   90.00
_cell.angle_beta   90.00
_cell.angle_gamma   90.00
#
_symmetry.space_group_name_H-M   'P 1'
#
loop_
_entity.id
_entity.type
_entity.pdbx_description
1 polymer ?
#
loop_
_entity_poly.entity_id
_entity_poly.type
_entity_poly.pdbx_seq_one_letter_code
_entity_poly.pdbx_strand_id
1 'polypeptide(L)'
;MRCFSKLIKLKSLYNLFLFLALLNIFFSTENSVAKTFSIKEIEISSPFNASFDKNKIINRGFEEAYKELILTIAQTKDQKKLLNYSTKEIKSLVETFSIVQENFIDEIYNLTLNVEFNKRSFYELLEIKNIFPSPIIQKDLIFFPIEVDEEKGEIFLFSESQLFKNWNLKKEKYHQLNYILPNEDIDDYNLIKKNINNLEDFDFKEISKKYNFEDFIVMIVFKNNQEIRALNQIVFNNSQNLKNFKFKNI
;
A
#
# COMPACT_ATOMS: atom_id res chain seq x y z
N MET A 1 55.74 21.27 36.51
CA MET A 1 55.59 19.97 35.81
C MET A 1 54.21 19.31 35.93
N ARG A 2 53.31 19.60 36.87
CA ARG A 2 51.97 18.97 37.02
C ARG A 2 50.89 19.51 36.07
N CYS A 3 51.08 20.66 35.44
CA CYS A 3 50.03 21.24 34.54
C CYS A 3 50.07 20.62 33.14
N PHE A 4 51.22 20.23 32.62
CA PHE A 4 51.39 19.65 31.29
C PHE A 4 50.79 18.23 31.16
N SER A 5 50.85 17.43 32.23
CA SER A 5 50.31 16.06 32.22
C SER A 5 48.77 16.02 32.21
N LYS A 6 48.11 17.04 32.77
CA LYS A 6 46.64 17.17 32.71
C LYS A 6 46.13 17.53 31.31
N LEU A 7 46.85 18.38 30.55
CA LEU A 7 46.51 18.77 29.19
C LEU A 7 46.62 17.60 28.19
N ILE A 8 47.64 16.74 28.38
CA ILE A 8 47.84 15.56 27.53
C ILE A 8 46.72 14.53 27.79
N LYS A 9 46.32 14.32 29.03
CA LYS A 9 45.21 13.42 29.38
C LYS A 9 43.86 13.94 28.84
N LEU A 10 43.63 15.25 28.83
CA LEU A 10 42.41 15.85 28.31
C LEU A 10 42.31 15.70 26.79
N LYS A 11 43.42 15.90 26.05
CA LYS A 11 43.47 15.66 24.58
C LYS A 11 43.25 14.18 24.23
N SER A 12 43.80 13.26 25.01
CA SER A 12 43.62 11.83 24.81
C SER A 12 42.16 11.42 25.04
N LEU A 13 41.50 11.98 26.06
CA LEU A 13 40.09 11.72 26.34
C LEU A 13 39.16 12.29 25.25
N TYR A 14 39.48 13.47 24.71
CA TYR A 14 38.73 14.09 23.61
C TYR A 14 38.85 13.27 22.32
N ASN A 15 40.06 12.79 21.99
CA ASN A 15 40.25 11.93 20.81
C ASN A 15 39.57 10.57 20.96
N LEU A 16 39.52 10.01 22.18
CA LEU A 16 38.78 8.77 22.46
C LEU A 16 37.27 8.98 22.29
N PHE A 17 36.73 10.11 22.76
CA PHE A 17 35.33 10.46 22.63
C PHE A 17 34.94 10.72 21.17
N LEU A 18 35.82 11.40 20.40
CA LEU A 18 35.63 11.62 18.97
C LEU A 18 35.65 10.31 18.17
N PHE A 19 36.54 9.39 18.53
CA PHE A 19 36.60 8.05 17.93
C PHE A 19 35.35 7.21 18.22
N LEU A 20 34.85 7.24 19.46
CA LEU A 20 33.61 6.58 19.86
C LEU A 20 32.36 7.19 19.17
N ALA A 21 32.33 8.51 18.98
CA ALA A 21 31.27 9.19 18.26
C ALA A 21 31.25 8.82 16.75
N LEU A 22 32.45 8.76 16.13
CA LEU A 22 32.60 8.29 14.75
C LEU A 22 32.21 6.82 14.59
N LEU A 23 32.52 5.96 15.55
CA LEU A 23 32.13 4.56 15.52
C LEU A 23 30.61 4.39 15.51
N ASN A 24 29.86 5.21 16.26
CA ASN A 24 28.39 5.16 16.27
C ASN A 24 27.76 5.57 14.92
N ILE A 25 28.40 6.45 14.14
CA ILE A 25 27.91 6.83 12.81
C ILE A 25 28.02 5.66 11.82
N PHE A 26 29.05 4.81 11.94
CA PHE A 26 29.22 3.63 11.10
C PHE A 26 28.25 2.49 11.40
N PHE A 27 27.70 2.41 12.61
CA PHE A 27 26.71 1.38 12.96
C PHE A 27 25.27 1.77 12.68
N SER A 28 25.00 3.00 12.25
CA SER A 28 23.62 3.50 11.98
C SER A 28 23.16 3.29 10.55
N THR A 29 23.90 2.57 9.70
CA THR A 29 23.41 2.20 8.36
C THR A 29 22.42 1.05 8.48
N GLU A 30 21.19 1.35 8.85
CA GLU A 30 20.10 0.41 8.68
C GLU A 30 19.96 0.09 7.19
N ASN A 31 20.13 -1.19 6.87
CA ASN A 31 19.95 -1.74 5.52
C ASN A 31 18.49 -1.59 5.08
N SER A 32 18.12 -0.43 4.59
CA SER A 32 16.80 -0.13 4.02
C SER A 32 16.48 -0.92 2.75
N VAL A 33 17.47 -1.62 2.16
CA VAL A 33 17.31 -2.33 0.88
C VAL A 33 16.73 -3.74 1.03
N ALA A 34 16.66 -4.28 2.26
CA ALA A 34 16.24 -5.68 2.48
C ALA A 34 14.72 -5.90 2.40
N LYS A 35 13.88 -4.87 2.55
CA LYS A 35 12.41 -5.05 2.68
C LYS A 35 11.66 -5.35 1.38
N THR A 36 12.26 -5.12 0.22
CA THR A 36 11.56 -5.15 -1.09
C THR A 36 11.22 -6.55 -1.58
N PHE A 37 11.91 -7.56 -1.10
CA PHE A 37 11.77 -8.95 -1.56
C PHE A 37 11.26 -9.91 -0.45
N SER A 38 10.79 -9.38 0.65
CA SER A 38 10.18 -10.13 1.75
C SER A 38 8.70 -9.79 1.84
N ILE A 39 7.85 -10.79 1.66
CA ILE A 39 6.40 -10.69 1.84
C ILE A 39 6.05 -11.39 3.13
N LYS A 40 5.35 -10.69 4.00
CA LYS A 40 5.03 -11.15 5.35
C LYS A 40 3.54 -11.43 5.52
N GLU A 41 3.25 -12.34 6.45
CA GLU A 41 1.89 -12.63 6.91
C GLU A 41 0.94 -13.05 5.77
N ILE A 42 1.44 -13.91 4.88
CA ILE A 42 0.60 -14.55 3.87
C ILE A 42 -0.27 -15.61 4.55
N GLU A 43 -1.57 -15.39 4.53
CA GLU A 43 -2.56 -16.26 5.15
C GLU A 43 -3.18 -17.18 4.11
N ILE A 44 -3.13 -18.48 4.38
CA ILE A 44 -3.74 -19.52 3.54
C ILE A 44 -4.63 -20.39 4.41
N SER A 45 -5.87 -20.57 3.99
CA SER A 45 -6.80 -21.50 4.61
C SER A 45 -7.17 -22.62 3.65
N SER A 46 -7.33 -23.82 4.16
CA SER A 46 -7.71 -24.99 3.37
C SER A 46 -8.51 -25.99 4.21
N PRO A 47 -9.56 -26.63 3.66
CA PRO A 47 -10.22 -27.73 4.35
C PRO A 47 -9.23 -28.86 4.68
N PHE A 48 -9.33 -29.40 5.89
CA PHE A 48 -8.57 -30.56 6.33
C PHE A 48 -9.37 -31.82 6.07
N ASN A 49 -9.11 -32.48 4.97
CA ASN A 49 -9.80 -33.69 4.53
C ASN A 49 -8.80 -34.77 4.07
N ALA A 50 -9.28 -35.91 3.60
CA ALA A 50 -8.43 -37.02 3.15
C ALA A 50 -7.45 -36.66 2.02
N SER A 51 -7.67 -35.57 1.29
CA SER A 51 -6.79 -35.07 0.22
C SER A 51 -5.85 -33.94 0.69
N PHE A 52 -5.81 -33.65 2.01
CA PHE A 52 -4.96 -32.61 2.56
C PHE A 52 -3.47 -32.92 2.30
N ASP A 53 -2.79 -31.92 1.80
CA ASP A 53 -1.34 -31.96 1.55
C ASP A 53 -0.71 -30.62 1.98
N LYS A 54 0.01 -30.64 3.08
CA LYS A 54 0.68 -29.45 3.64
C LYS A 54 1.61 -28.78 2.63
N ASN A 55 2.30 -29.55 1.80
CA ASN A 55 3.22 -28.99 0.79
C ASN A 55 2.45 -28.22 -0.28
N LYS A 56 1.25 -28.67 -0.67
CA LYS A 56 0.40 -27.91 -1.59
C LYS A 56 -0.05 -26.59 -0.98
N ILE A 57 -0.36 -26.57 0.31
CA ILE A 57 -0.75 -25.34 1.01
C ILE A 57 0.42 -24.36 1.06
N ILE A 58 1.63 -24.82 1.42
CA ILE A 58 2.83 -24.00 1.42
C ILE A 58 3.12 -23.45 0.00
N ASN A 59 2.96 -24.27 -1.03
CA ASN A 59 3.15 -23.82 -2.41
C ASN A 59 2.15 -22.73 -2.81
N ARG A 60 0.88 -22.85 -2.41
CA ARG A 60 -0.10 -21.77 -2.58
C ARG A 60 0.34 -20.49 -1.86
N GLY A 61 0.93 -20.63 -0.67
CA GLY A 61 1.53 -19.49 0.05
C GLY A 61 2.63 -18.79 -0.75
N PHE A 62 3.48 -19.55 -1.44
CA PHE A 62 4.50 -18.98 -2.34
C PHE A 62 3.88 -18.28 -3.55
N GLU A 63 2.82 -18.83 -4.12
CA GLU A 63 2.10 -18.23 -5.25
C GLU A 63 1.43 -16.92 -4.86
N GLU A 64 0.77 -16.85 -3.71
CA GLU A 64 0.17 -15.62 -3.21
C GLU A 64 1.23 -14.57 -2.83
N ALA A 65 2.33 -14.98 -2.17
CA ALA A 65 3.45 -14.09 -1.88
C ALA A 65 4.09 -13.53 -3.15
N TYR A 66 4.29 -14.38 -4.17
CA TYR A 66 4.81 -13.96 -5.47
C TYR A 66 3.88 -12.96 -6.15
N LYS A 67 2.60 -13.23 -6.16
CA LYS A 67 1.58 -12.33 -6.71
C LYS A 67 1.59 -10.97 -6.00
N GLU A 68 1.62 -10.96 -4.67
CA GLU A 68 1.70 -9.72 -3.88
C GLU A 68 2.98 -8.93 -4.21
N LEU A 69 4.13 -9.62 -4.32
CA LEU A 69 5.39 -8.99 -4.73
C LEU A 69 5.29 -8.34 -6.11
N ILE A 70 4.74 -9.06 -7.11
CA ILE A 70 4.56 -8.53 -8.46
C ILE A 70 3.63 -7.31 -8.46
N LEU A 71 2.51 -7.37 -7.75
CA LEU A 71 1.56 -6.25 -7.65
C LEU A 71 2.20 -5.03 -6.99
N THR A 72 3.17 -5.24 -6.11
CA THR A 72 3.87 -4.16 -5.39
C THR A 72 4.94 -3.48 -6.25
N ILE A 73 5.73 -4.26 -7.02
CA ILE A 73 6.94 -3.74 -7.69
C ILE A 73 6.79 -3.53 -9.20
N ALA A 74 5.81 -4.17 -9.84
CA ALA A 74 5.63 -4.07 -11.30
C ALA A 74 4.50 -3.10 -11.66
N GLN A 75 4.74 -2.29 -12.69
CA GLN A 75 3.68 -1.44 -13.25
C GLN A 75 2.53 -2.31 -13.80
N THR A 76 1.29 -1.83 -13.69
CA THR A 76 0.08 -2.57 -14.10
C THR A 76 0.16 -3.15 -15.52
N LYS A 77 0.79 -2.42 -16.46
CA LYS A 77 0.98 -2.88 -17.85
C LYS A 77 1.88 -4.12 -17.96
N ASP A 78 2.79 -4.32 -17.00
CA ASP A 78 3.80 -5.38 -17.02
C ASP A 78 3.42 -6.58 -16.11
N GLN A 79 2.47 -6.40 -15.19
CA GLN A 79 2.05 -7.45 -14.25
C GLN A 79 1.63 -8.74 -14.95
N LYS A 80 0.88 -8.65 -16.05
CA LYS A 80 0.43 -9.83 -16.81
C LYS A 80 1.58 -10.69 -17.34
N LYS A 81 2.75 -10.10 -17.63
CA LYS A 81 3.92 -10.83 -18.11
C LYS A 81 4.58 -11.67 -17.01
N LEU A 82 4.36 -11.29 -15.75
CA LEU A 82 4.98 -11.89 -14.57
C LEU A 82 4.04 -12.84 -13.81
N LEU A 83 2.73 -12.64 -13.90
CA LEU A 83 1.76 -13.45 -13.14
C LEU A 83 1.54 -14.87 -13.71
N ASN A 84 2.02 -15.17 -14.91
CA ASN A 84 1.83 -16.47 -15.58
C ASN A 84 3.01 -17.43 -15.33
N TYR A 85 3.52 -17.49 -14.09
CA TYR A 85 4.58 -18.42 -13.71
C TYR A 85 4.01 -19.67 -13.02
N SER A 86 4.59 -20.82 -13.33
CA SER A 86 4.23 -22.07 -12.66
C SER A 86 4.74 -22.09 -11.22
N THR A 87 4.09 -22.88 -10.36
CA THR A 87 4.53 -23.11 -8.97
C THR A 87 6.02 -23.49 -8.89
N LYS A 88 6.51 -24.30 -9.85
CA LYS A 88 7.93 -24.73 -9.90
C LYS A 88 8.86 -23.54 -10.13
N GLU A 89 8.52 -22.66 -11.06
CA GLU A 89 9.30 -21.44 -11.34
C GLU A 89 9.28 -20.48 -10.16
N ILE A 90 8.11 -20.27 -9.55
CA ILE A 90 7.97 -19.42 -8.35
C ILE A 90 8.84 -19.97 -7.22
N LYS A 91 8.81 -21.27 -6.97
CA LYS A 91 9.65 -21.90 -5.94
C LYS A 91 11.14 -21.70 -6.18
N SER A 92 11.59 -21.65 -7.42
CA SER A 92 13.00 -21.39 -7.73
C SER A 92 13.46 -19.97 -7.40
N LEU A 93 12.51 -19.04 -7.22
CA LEU A 93 12.76 -17.67 -6.81
C LEU A 93 12.73 -17.49 -5.29
N VAL A 94 12.13 -18.44 -4.54
CA VAL A 94 12.08 -18.39 -3.07
C VAL A 94 13.46 -18.72 -2.51
N GLU A 95 14.02 -17.82 -1.71
CA GLU A 95 15.28 -18.03 -1.00
C GLU A 95 15.04 -18.74 0.33
N THR A 96 14.10 -18.24 1.12
CA THR A 96 13.71 -18.84 2.39
C THR A 96 12.25 -18.51 2.72
N PHE A 97 11.69 -19.26 3.66
CA PHE A 97 10.37 -18.97 4.22
C PHE A 97 10.32 -19.38 5.68
N SER A 98 9.38 -18.80 6.42
CA SER A 98 9.10 -19.21 7.79
C SER A 98 7.59 -19.32 8.02
N ILE A 99 7.20 -20.29 8.82
CA ILE A 99 5.83 -20.43 9.31
C ILE A 99 5.72 -19.55 10.56
N VAL A 100 4.85 -18.53 10.48
CA VAL A 100 4.58 -17.61 11.58
C VAL A 100 3.54 -18.20 12.51
N GLN A 101 2.49 -18.75 11.90
CA GLN A 101 1.38 -19.36 12.62
C GLN A 101 0.84 -20.56 11.85
N GLU A 102 0.49 -21.60 12.58
CA GLU A 102 -0.16 -22.79 12.05
C GLU A 102 -1.22 -23.23 13.06
N ASN A 103 -2.47 -23.34 12.62
CA ASN A 103 -3.55 -23.83 13.48
C ASN A 103 -4.60 -24.60 12.69
N PHE A 104 -5.37 -25.38 13.45
CA PHE A 104 -6.46 -26.19 12.94
C PHE A 104 -7.73 -25.87 13.74
N ILE A 105 -8.74 -25.29 13.09
CA ILE A 105 -9.97 -24.87 13.72
C ILE A 105 -11.13 -25.25 12.79
N ASP A 106 -12.16 -25.91 13.33
CA ASP A 106 -13.38 -26.27 12.61
C ASP A 106 -13.14 -26.98 11.26
N GLU A 107 -12.27 -27.99 11.26
CA GLU A 107 -11.87 -28.73 10.06
C GLU A 107 -11.18 -27.87 8.98
N ILE A 108 -10.73 -26.67 9.33
CA ILE A 108 -9.96 -25.78 8.48
C ILE A 108 -8.54 -25.69 9.02
N TYR A 109 -7.58 -25.99 8.14
CA TYR A 109 -6.17 -25.73 8.38
C TYR A 109 -5.82 -24.32 7.96
N ASN A 110 -5.28 -23.53 8.87
CA ASN A 110 -4.85 -22.17 8.64
C ASN A 110 -3.34 -22.06 8.80
N LEU A 111 -2.70 -21.42 7.85
CA LEU A 111 -1.26 -21.25 7.77
C LEU A 111 -0.92 -19.79 7.48
N THR A 112 -0.02 -19.20 8.26
CA THR A 112 0.56 -17.88 8.01
C THR A 112 2.04 -18.01 7.72
N LEU A 113 2.50 -17.49 6.60
CA LEU A 113 3.88 -17.58 6.12
C LEU A 113 4.51 -16.21 5.95
N ASN A 114 5.83 -16.13 6.22
CA ASN A 114 6.68 -15.11 5.64
C ASN A 114 7.51 -15.77 4.53
N VAL A 115 7.64 -15.09 3.39
CA VAL A 115 8.37 -15.60 2.22
C VAL A 115 9.39 -14.57 1.79
N GLU A 116 10.63 -15.00 1.63
CA GLU A 116 11.73 -14.16 1.12
C GLU A 116 12.17 -14.67 -0.25
N PHE A 117 12.21 -13.77 -1.22
CA PHE A 117 12.63 -14.08 -2.58
C PHE A 117 14.09 -13.72 -2.81
N ASN A 118 14.80 -14.56 -3.55
CA ASN A 118 16.18 -14.31 -3.95
C ASN A 118 16.25 -13.10 -4.88
N LYS A 119 16.87 -12.03 -4.39
CA LYS A 119 16.94 -10.74 -5.10
C LYS A 119 17.57 -10.87 -6.48
N ARG A 120 18.68 -11.61 -6.56
CA ARG A 120 19.43 -11.74 -7.79
C ARG A 120 18.60 -12.45 -8.86
N SER A 121 18.06 -13.61 -8.52
CA SER A 121 17.22 -14.40 -9.44
C SER A 121 15.98 -13.62 -9.87
N PHE A 122 15.43 -12.81 -8.95
CA PHE A 122 14.27 -11.99 -9.25
C PHE A 122 14.61 -10.82 -10.20
N TYR A 123 15.73 -10.13 -10.00
CA TYR A 123 16.19 -9.09 -10.93
C TYR A 123 16.54 -9.66 -12.29
N GLU A 124 17.21 -10.82 -12.37
CA GLU A 124 17.47 -11.54 -13.62
C GLU A 124 16.16 -11.84 -14.37
N LEU A 125 15.12 -12.26 -13.64
CA LEU A 125 13.78 -12.45 -14.21
C LEU A 125 13.20 -11.16 -14.82
N LEU A 126 13.25 -10.05 -14.08
CA LEU A 126 12.75 -8.76 -14.56
C LEU A 126 13.52 -8.27 -15.78
N GLU A 127 14.85 -8.43 -15.78
CA GLU A 127 15.73 -8.07 -16.91
C GLU A 127 15.40 -8.88 -18.18
N ILE A 128 15.25 -10.19 -18.06
CA ILE A 128 14.87 -11.08 -19.19
C ILE A 128 13.52 -10.65 -19.77
N LYS A 129 12.60 -10.15 -18.95
CA LYS A 129 11.27 -9.67 -19.38
C LYS A 129 11.26 -8.20 -19.80
N ASN A 130 12.40 -7.52 -19.71
CA ASN A 130 12.55 -6.10 -19.99
C ASN A 130 11.59 -5.23 -19.15
N ILE A 131 11.52 -5.55 -17.85
CA ILE A 131 10.66 -4.88 -16.87
C ILE A 131 11.53 -4.15 -15.86
N PHE A 132 11.25 -2.86 -15.68
CA PHE A 132 11.89 -2.05 -14.65
C PHE A 132 10.98 -2.00 -13.40
N PRO A 133 11.49 -2.42 -12.24
CA PRO A 133 10.71 -2.37 -11.01
C PRO A 133 10.38 -0.91 -10.65
N SER A 134 9.16 -0.69 -10.19
CA SER A 134 8.76 0.59 -9.62
C SER A 134 9.32 0.72 -8.21
N PRO A 135 9.79 1.90 -7.80
CA PRO A 135 10.16 2.13 -6.40
C PRO A 135 8.91 1.99 -5.53
N ILE A 136 9.05 1.31 -4.39
CA ILE A 136 7.99 1.23 -3.38
C ILE A 136 7.98 2.55 -2.62
N ILE A 137 7.04 3.42 -2.96
CA ILE A 137 6.83 4.70 -2.28
C ILE A 137 5.46 4.62 -1.63
N GLN A 138 5.42 4.43 -0.30
CA GLN A 138 4.19 4.60 0.45
C GLN A 138 3.88 6.08 0.51
N LYS A 139 2.67 6.45 0.11
CA LYS A 139 2.22 7.84 0.11
C LYS A 139 0.81 7.94 0.69
N ASP A 140 0.64 8.90 1.59
CA ASP A 140 -0.65 9.27 2.13
C ASP A 140 -1.35 10.22 1.15
N LEU A 141 -2.63 9.95 0.90
CA LEU A 141 -3.53 10.75 0.07
C LEU A 141 -4.82 10.98 0.85
N ILE A 142 -5.32 12.21 0.87
CA ILE A 142 -6.68 12.41 1.36
C ILE A 142 -7.68 11.98 0.30
N PHE A 143 -8.73 11.28 0.72
CA PHE A 143 -9.75 10.71 -0.14
C PHE A 143 -11.14 11.22 0.25
N PHE A 144 -11.82 11.87 -0.70
CA PHE A 144 -13.16 12.40 -0.55
C PHE A 144 -14.17 11.54 -1.30
N PRO A 145 -14.82 10.56 -0.65
CA PRO A 145 -15.92 9.81 -1.23
C PRO A 145 -17.22 10.61 -1.10
N ILE A 146 -17.87 10.91 -2.22
CA ILE A 146 -19.08 11.70 -2.32
C ILE A 146 -20.14 10.88 -3.06
N GLU A 147 -21.33 10.77 -2.52
CA GLU A 147 -22.46 10.15 -3.20
C GLU A 147 -23.54 11.20 -3.47
N VAL A 148 -24.09 11.22 -4.67
CA VAL A 148 -25.14 12.14 -5.11
C VAL A 148 -26.33 11.31 -5.60
N ASP A 149 -27.47 11.51 -4.98
CA ASP A 149 -28.77 11.04 -5.49
C ASP A 149 -29.32 12.13 -6.42
N GLU A 150 -29.20 11.88 -7.75
CA GLU A 150 -29.61 12.87 -8.76
C GLU A 150 -31.13 13.07 -8.80
N GLU A 151 -31.93 12.09 -8.34
CA GLU A 151 -33.39 12.21 -8.35
C GLU A 151 -33.90 13.05 -7.19
N LYS A 152 -33.31 12.88 -6.01
CA LYS A 152 -33.69 13.62 -4.82
C LYS A 152 -32.94 14.95 -4.68
N GLY A 153 -31.85 15.13 -5.45
CA GLY A 153 -30.94 16.26 -5.27
C GLY A 153 -30.24 16.24 -3.91
N GLU A 154 -30.00 15.04 -3.37
CA GLU A 154 -29.35 14.83 -2.08
C GLU A 154 -27.89 14.44 -2.26
N ILE A 155 -27.07 14.87 -1.28
CA ILE A 155 -25.66 14.53 -1.23
C ILE A 155 -25.36 13.83 0.09
N PHE A 156 -24.58 12.75 0.01
CA PHE A 156 -24.14 11.97 1.16
C PHE A 156 -22.61 12.07 1.26
N LEU A 157 -22.14 12.56 2.38
CA LEU A 157 -20.74 12.77 2.73
C LEU A 157 -20.43 12.10 4.06
N PHE A 158 -19.17 11.87 4.35
CA PHE A 158 -18.69 11.37 5.63
C PHE A 158 -19.47 10.12 6.08
N SER A 159 -19.91 10.09 7.32
CA SER A 159 -20.64 8.96 7.91
C SER A 159 -21.99 8.65 7.23
N GLU A 160 -22.55 9.55 6.45
CA GLU A 160 -23.77 9.28 5.66
C GLU A 160 -23.46 8.47 4.39
N SER A 161 -22.24 8.57 3.84
CA SER A 161 -21.83 7.84 2.63
C SER A 161 -21.51 6.38 2.94
N GLN A 162 -22.05 5.46 2.16
CA GLN A 162 -21.69 4.03 2.24
C GLN A 162 -20.25 3.77 1.75
N LEU A 163 -19.77 4.57 0.81
CA LEU A 163 -18.38 4.51 0.35
C LEU A 163 -17.42 4.85 1.50
N PHE A 164 -17.70 5.90 2.24
CA PHE A 164 -16.90 6.31 3.39
C PHE A 164 -16.84 5.21 4.46
N LYS A 165 -18.00 4.66 4.84
CA LYS A 165 -18.08 3.59 5.86
C LYS A 165 -17.30 2.33 5.50
N ASN A 166 -17.30 1.97 4.23
CA ASN A 166 -16.79 0.67 3.79
C ASN A 166 -15.40 0.75 3.14
N TRP A 167 -14.84 1.95 2.94
CA TRP A 167 -13.62 2.14 2.15
C TRP A 167 -12.44 1.32 2.64
N ASN A 168 -12.16 1.34 3.94
CA ASN A 168 -11.00 0.67 4.52
C ASN A 168 -11.21 -0.82 4.86
N LEU A 169 -12.42 -1.37 4.67
CA LEU A 169 -12.71 -2.76 5.02
C LEU A 169 -12.01 -3.79 4.12
N LYS A 170 -11.64 -3.39 2.89
CA LYS A 170 -11.02 -4.27 1.88
C LYS A 170 -9.65 -3.75 1.42
N LYS A 171 -8.90 -3.12 2.33
CA LYS A 171 -7.56 -2.63 1.96
C LYS A 171 -6.64 -3.81 1.66
N GLU A 172 -6.18 -3.90 0.43
CA GLU A 172 -5.21 -4.91 0.01
C GLU A 172 -3.81 -4.55 0.53
N LYS A 173 -3.06 -5.54 1.03
CA LYS A 173 -1.73 -5.35 1.65
C LYS A 173 -0.69 -4.73 0.70
N TYR A 174 -0.83 -4.95 -0.61
CA TYR A 174 0.09 -4.46 -1.63
C TYR A 174 -0.20 -3.03 -2.11
N HIS A 175 -1.26 -2.39 -1.60
CA HIS A 175 -1.54 -1.01 -1.95
C HIS A 175 -0.49 -0.08 -1.35
N GLN A 176 0.22 0.64 -2.20
CA GLN A 176 1.25 1.60 -1.80
C GLN A 176 0.66 2.94 -1.36
N LEU A 177 -0.58 3.22 -1.74
CA LEU A 177 -1.29 4.42 -1.34
C LEU A 177 -2.07 4.17 -0.05
N ASN A 178 -1.89 5.04 0.92
CA ASN A 178 -2.68 5.06 2.12
C ASN A 178 -3.75 6.16 1.99
N TYR A 179 -5.01 5.75 1.97
CA TYR A 179 -6.13 6.67 1.84
C TYR A 179 -6.59 7.13 3.21
N ILE A 180 -6.42 8.43 3.47
CA ILE A 180 -6.88 9.07 4.70
C ILE A 180 -8.23 9.69 4.40
N LEU A 181 -9.24 9.28 5.15
CA LEU A 181 -10.57 9.87 5.06
C LEU A 181 -10.60 11.18 5.86
N PRO A 182 -11.25 12.25 5.35
CA PRO A 182 -11.38 13.50 6.10
C PRO A 182 -12.25 13.30 7.35
N ASN A 183 -12.01 14.09 8.38
CA ASN A 183 -12.93 14.18 9.51
C ASN A 183 -14.22 14.86 9.08
N GLU A 184 -15.32 14.53 9.76
CA GLU A 184 -16.59 15.21 9.55
C GLU A 184 -16.46 16.71 9.88
N ASP A 185 -16.79 17.55 8.90
CA ASP A 185 -16.70 19.00 9.01
C ASP A 185 -17.90 19.65 8.34
N ILE A 186 -18.64 20.47 9.09
CA ILE A 186 -19.88 21.10 8.63
C ILE A 186 -19.63 22.17 7.56
N ASP A 187 -18.50 22.84 7.59
CA ASP A 187 -18.16 23.86 6.61
C ASP A 187 -17.83 23.22 5.27
N ASP A 188 -17.08 22.11 5.28
CA ASP A 188 -16.77 21.31 4.09
C ASP A 188 -18.08 20.73 3.51
N TYR A 189 -18.97 20.20 4.37
CA TYR A 189 -20.28 19.70 3.93
C TYR A 189 -21.09 20.79 3.23
N ASN A 190 -21.21 21.97 3.85
CA ASN A 190 -21.98 23.08 3.31
C ASN A 190 -21.38 23.62 2.00
N LEU A 191 -20.05 23.68 1.92
CA LEU A 191 -19.34 24.12 0.73
C LEU A 191 -19.58 23.17 -0.45
N ILE A 192 -19.46 21.86 -0.22
CA ILE A 192 -19.68 20.83 -1.24
C ILE A 192 -21.15 20.81 -1.65
N LYS A 193 -22.08 20.84 -0.68
CA LYS A 193 -23.52 20.86 -0.94
C LYS A 193 -23.98 22.08 -1.76
N LYS A 194 -23.41 23.25 -1.49
CA LYS A 194 -23.70 24.47 -2.27
C LYS A 194 -23.32 24.32 -3.74
N ASN A 195 -22.33 23.50 -4.04
CA ASN A 195 -21.81 23.28 -5.37
C ASN A 195 -22.33 21.97 -6.01
N ILE A 196 -23.39 21.35 -5.50
CA ILE A 196 -23.91 20.06 -5.94
C ILE A 196 -24.14 19.97 -7.46
N ASN A 197 -24.61 21.05 -8.06
CA ASN A 197 -24.90 21.12 -9.50
C ASN A 197 -23.64 21.30 -10.37
N ASN A 198 -22.48 21.51 -9.77
CA ASN A 198 -21.22 21.76 -10.47
C ASN A 198 -20.05 21.04 -9.81
N LEU A 199 -20.31 19.89 -9.18
CA LEU A 199 -19.30 19.12 -8.45
C LEU A 199 -18.20 18.57 -9.35
N GLU A 200 -18.49 18.33 -10.63
CA GLU A 200 -17.53 17.81 -11.59
C GLU A 200 -16.38 18.80 -11.86
N ASP A 201 -16.67 20.09 -11.82
CA ASP A 201 -15.73 21.17 -12.03
C ASP A 201 -15.27 21.85 -10.73
N PHE A 202 -15.74 21.35 -9.59
CA PHE A 202 -15.41 21.94 -8.30
C PHE A 202 -13.94 21.71 -7.93
N ASP A 203 -13.21 22.75 -7.51
CA ASP A 203 -11.82 22.64 -7.07
C ASP A 203 -11.72 22.24 -5.59
N PHE A 204 -11.38 20.99 -5.35
CA PHE A 204 -11.18 20.44 -4.01
C PHE A 204 -9.84 20.80 -3.36
N LYS A 205 -8.98 21.57 -4.03
CA LYS A 205 -7.64 21.91 -3.51
C LYS A 205 -7.68 22.67 -2.19
N GLU A 206 -8.64 23.59 -2.03
CA GLU A 206 -8.76 24.35 -0.78
C GLU A 206 -9.16 23.45 0.39
N ILE A 207 -10.11 22.53 0.16
CA ILE A 207 -10.50 21.54 1.17
C ILE A 207 -9.31 20.63 1.50
N SER A 208 -8.62 20.11 0.50
CA SER A 208 -7.45 19.25 0.70
C SER A 208 -6.34 19.94 1.51
N LYS A 209 -6.05 21.21 1.23
CA LYS A 209 -5.05 22.00 1.96
C LYS A 209 -5.42 22.20 3.45
N LYS A 210 -6.70 22.32 3.78
CA LYS A 210 -7.18 22.39 5.17
C LYS A 210 -6.72 21.18 6.00
N TYR A 211 -6.62 20.02 5.35
CA TYR A 211 -6.09 18.77 5.94
C TYR A 211 -4.58 18.57 5.76
N ASN A 212 -3.86 19.58 5.26
CA ASN A 212 -2.41 19.53 4.95
C ASN A 212 -2.02 18.51 3.87
N PHE A 213 -2.89 18.28 2.88
CA PHE A 213 -2.60 17.43 1.74
C PHE A 213 -2.54 18.25 0.45
N GLU A 214 -1.48 18.04 -0.34
CA GLU A 214 -1.36 18.55 -1.72
C GLU A 214 -1.90 17.52 -2.73
N ASP A 215 -1.74 16.24 -2.41
CA ASP A 215 -2.21 15.13 -3.22
C ASP A 215 -3.52 14.58 -2.65
N PHE A 216 -4.51 14.42 -3.51
CA PHE A 216 -5.85 13.98 -3.08
C PHE A 216 -6.59 13.21 -4.18
N ILE A 217 -7.60 12.49 -3.75
CA ILE A 217 -8.55 11.81 -4.64
C ILE A 217 -9.96 12.22 -4.24
N VAL A 218 -10.76 12.58 -5.24
CA VAL A 218 -12.20 12.77 -5.10
C VAL A 218 -12.89 11.71 -5.94
N MET A 219 -13.80 10.95 -5.32
CA MET A 219 -14.68 10.03 -6.02
C MET A 219 -16.11 10.52 -5.83
N ILE A 220 -16.76 10.90 -6.92
CA ILE A 220 -18.16 11.31 -6.91
C ILE A 220 -18.96 10.21 -7.60
N VAL A 221 -19.90 9.61 -6.88
CA VAL A 221 -20.81 8.60 -7.41
C VAL A 221 -22.18 9.22 -7.53
N PHE A 222 -22.61 9.44 -8.77
CA PHE A 222 -23.94 9.89 -9.13
C PHE A 222 -24.84 8.68 -9.32
N LYS A 223 -25.97 8.66 -8.66
CA LYS A 223 -26.96 7.58 -8.74
C LYS A 223 -28.30 8.13 -9.21
N ASN A 224 -28.89 7.47 -10.19
CA ASN A 224 -30.28 7.64 -10.59
C ASN A 224 -30.91 6.28 -10.86
N ASN A 225 -32.20 6.23 -11.25
CA ASN A 225 -32.92 4.97 -11.49
C ASN A 225 -32.39 4.15 -12.67
N GLN A 226 -31.60 4.73 -13.56
CA GLN A 226 -31.16 4.09 -14.81
C GLN A 226 -29.68 3.69 -14.77
N GLU A 227 -28.84 4.53 -14.20
CA GLU A 227 -27.38 4.33 -14.22
C GLU A 227 -26.72 4.80 -12.92
N ILE A 228 -25.55 4.24 -12.67
CA ILE A 228 -24.59 4.72 -11.68
C ILE A 228 -23.38 5.24 -12.44
N ARG A 229 -23.00 6.48 -12.20
CA ARG A 229 -21.82 7.11 -12.80
C ARG A 229 -20.83 7.45 -11.72
N ALA A 230 -19.57 7.04 -11.87
CA ALA A 230 -18.51 7.40 -10.95
C ALA A 230 -17.47 8.28 -11.65
N LEU A 231 -17.25 9.47 -11.13
CA LEU A 231 -16.20 10.39 -11.54
C LEU A 231 -15.08 10.36 -10.51
N ASN A 232 -13.87 10.02 -10.95
CA ASN A 232 -12.67 10.07 -10.12
C ASN A 232 -11.77 11.21 -10.57
N GLN A 233 -11.52 12.15 -9.69
CA GLN A 233 -10.52 13.19 -9.82
C GLN A 233 -9.31 12.82 -8.97
N ILE A 234 -8.16 12.64 -9.59
CA ILE A 234 -6.91 12.28 -8.91
C ILE A 234 -5.93 13.43 -9.12
N VAL A 235 -5.52 14.07 -8.05
CA VAL A 235 -4.44 15.06 -8.04
C VAL A 235 -3.23 14.42 -7.38
N PHE A 236 -2.13 14.31 -8.12
CA PHE A 236 -0.93 13.64 -7.67
C PHE A 236 0.30 14.29 -8.30
N ASN A 237 1.28 14.71 -7.47
CA ASN A 237 2.49 15.40 -7.91
C ASN A 237 2.20 16.57 -8.87
N ASN A 238 1.26 17.43 -8.52
CA ASN A 238 0.79 18.58 -9.31
C ASN A 238 0.16 18.21 -10.67
N SER A 239 -0.11 16.96 -10.92
CA SER A 239 -0.85 16.52 -12.11
C SER A 239 -2.29 16.13 -11.73
N GLN A 240 -3.24 16.50 -12.58
CA GLN A 240 -4.63 16.15 -12.42
C GLN A 240 -5.05 15.14 -13.48
N ASN A 241 -5.74 14.09 -13.06
CA ASN A 241 -6.29 13.07 -13.93
C ASN A 241 -7.76 12.86 -13.60
N LEU A 242 -8.61 12.89 -14.63
CA LEU A 242 -10.04 12.63 -14.51
C LEU A 242 -10.38 11.29 -15.17
N LYS A 243 -11.13 10.46 -14.46
CA LYS A 243 -11.65 9.19 -14.99
C LYS A 243 -13.14 9.09 -14.73
N ASN A 244 -13.89 8.74 -15.75
CA ASN A 244 -15.33 8.58 -15.67
C ASN A 244 -15.70 7.12 -15.98
N PHE A 245 -16.55 6.51 -15.15
CA PHE A 245 -17.04 5.16 -15.28
C PHE A 245 -18.56 5.17 -15.25
N LYS A 246 -19.19 4.36 -16.08
CA LYS A 246 -20.65 4.20 -16.13
C LYS A 246 -21.03 2.74 -15.92
N PHE A 247 -22.00 2.52 -15.06
CA PHE A 247 -22.54 1.22 -14.73
C PHE A 247 -24.05 1.25 -14.92
N LYS A 248 -24.62 0.21 -15.50
CA LYS A 248 -26.08 0.08 -15.53
C LYS A 248 -26.55 -0.29 -14.12
N ASN A 249 -27.61 0.38 -13.67
CA ASN A 249 -28.30 -0.04 -12.46
C ASN A 249 -28.99 -1.39 -12.75
N ILE A 250 -28.68 -2.42 -11.95
CA ILE A 250 -29.20 -3.79 -12.13
C ILE A 250 -30.47 -3.94 -11.31
#